data_4eca7f5aeb2fd3d7eba93749ee03d039
#
_entry.id   4eca7f5aeb2fd3d7eba93749ee03d039
#
_cell.length_a   1.000
_cell.length_b   1.000
_cell.length_c   1.000
_cell.angle_alpha   90.00
_cell.angle_beta   90.00
_cell.angle_gamma   90.00
#
_symmetry.space_group_name_H-M   'P 1'
#
loop_
_entity.id
_entity.type
_entity.pdbx_description
1 polymer ?
#
loop_
_entity_poly.entity_id
_entity_poly.type
_entity_poly.pdbx_seq_one_letter_code
_entity_poly.pdbx_strand_id
1 'polypeptide(L)'
;MINLELPDLPYSKDALAPYMSAETLELHHDKHHMAYVTNGNKFIKENNFNEDSIEDIVKNSFNKNAPVFNNVSQHLNHMHFWEIMKNNPNGKIPSELEHKITEDFGSVEGMKEAFINAGIGQFGSGWCWLVLNNGKLEITKTPNAENPIVHGHTPLLGCDVWEHSYYVDYRNRRPDYLRAFVDNLVNWEKVSEEFSKNL
;
A
#
# COMPACT_ATOMS: atom_id res chain seq x y z
N MET A 1 3.77 9.17 -23.58
CA MET A 1 4.71 8.66 -22.55
C MET A 1 4.31 9.29 -21.21
N ILE A 2 3.99 8.49 -20.23
CA ILE A 2 3.62 8.93 -18.89
C ILE A 2 4.81 9.59 -18.20
N ASN A 3 4.55 10.67 -17.46
CA ASN A 3 5.49 11.30 -16.55
C ASN A 3 4.96 11.12 -15.13
N LEU A 4 5.71 10.40 -14.29
CA LEU A 4 5.37 10.20 -12.89
C LEU A 4 5.62 11.49 -12.12
N GLU A 5 4.73 11.83 -11.20
CA GLU A 5 4.85 12.98 -10.31
C GLU A 5 4.65 12.54 -8.86
N LEU A 6 5.44 13.10 -7.95
CA LEU A 6 5.21 12.86 -6.54
C LEU A 6 3.91 13.55 -6.12
N PRO A 7 2.87 12.82 -5.71
CA PRO A 7 1.65 13.45 -5.24
C PRO A 7 1.87 14.15 -3.89
N ASP A 8 1.15 15.23 -3.64
CA ASP A 8 1.10 15.79 -2.29
C ASP A 8 0.46 14.80 -1.31
N LEU A 9 0.92 14.82 -0.05
CA LEU A 9 0.24 14.06 1.00
C LEU A 9 -1.16 14.64 1.24
N PRO A 10 -2.22 13.80 1.42
CA PRO A 10 -3.57 14.30 1.69
C PRO A 10 -3.74 14.84 3.12
N TYR A 11 -2.67 14.92 3.90
CA TYR A 11 -2.61 15.41 5.28
C TYR A 11 -1.24 16.02 5.58
N SER A 12 -1.13 16.81 6.68
CA SER A 12 0.16 17.31 7.15
C SER A 12 1.05 16.18 7.66
N LYS A 13 2.37 16.36 7.60
CA LYS A 13 3.34 15.32 8.00
C LYS A 13 3.21 14.86 9.46
N ASP A 14 2.69 15.70 10.34
CA ASP A 14 2.46 15.38 11.75
C ASP A 14 1.07 14.79 12.03
N ALA A 15 0.20 14.72 11.03
CA ALA A 15 -1.20 14.30 11.21
C ALA A 15 -1.37 12.85 11.66
N LEU A 16 -0.41 11.98 11.35
CA LEU A 16 -0.47 10.55 11.70
C LEU A 16 0.13 10.23 13.09
N ALA A 17 0.65 11.25 13.80
CA ALA A 17 1.15 11.06 15.16
C ALA A 17 0.00 10.66 16.11
N PRO A 18 0.27 9.85 17.16
CA PRO A 18 1.57 9.34 17.57
C PRO A 18 1.99 8.02 16.89
N TYR A 19 1.23 7.52 15.91
CA TYR A 19 1.40 6.19 15.33
C TYR A 19 2.42 6.16 14.18
N MET A 20 2.65 7.28 13.52
CA MET A 20 3.69 7.49 12.52
C MET A 20 4.20 8.92 12.65
N SER A 21 5.51 9.09 12.82
CA SER A 21 6.11 10.41 13.05
C SER A 21 6.24 11.23 11.77
N ALA A 22 6.36 12.55 11.93
CA ALA A 22 6.66 13.44 10.83
C ALA A 22 8.03 13.11 10.18
N GLU A 23 9.01 12.66 10.96
CA GLU A 23 10.32 12.22 10.46
C GLU A 23 10.18 11.00 9.53
N THR A 24 9.38 10.00 9.94
CA THR A 24 9.08 8.85 9.08
C THR A 24 8.44 9.28 7.78
N LEU A 25 7.43 10.17 7.82
CA LEU A 25 6.76 10.65 6.61
C LEU A 25 7.70 11.48 5.72
N GLU A 26 8.57 12.33 6.27
CA GLU A 26 9.54 13.08 5.50
C GLU A 26 10.53 12.16 4.76
N LEU A 27 11.06 11.16 5.45
CA LEU A 27 11.98 10.20 4.85
C LEU A 27 11.27 9.32 3.82
N HIS A 28 10.09 8.84 4.14
CA HIS A 28 9.36 7.87 3.32
C HIS A 28 8.76 8.52 2.07
N HIS A 29 8.11 9.69 2.21
CA HIS A 29 7.51 10.42 1.10
C HIS A 29 8.54 11.23 0.31
N ASP A 30 9.25 12.17 0.98
CA ASP A 30 10.08 13.14 0.27
C ASP A 30 11.42 12.56 -0.23
N LYS A 31 11.85 11.41 0.30
CA LYS A 31 13.11 10.76 -0.11
C LYS A 31 12.86 9.45 -0.85
N HIS A 32 12.25 8.44 -0.20
CA HIS A 32 12.05 7.13 -0.84
C HIS A 32 11.07 7.21 -2.01
N HIS A 33 9.86 7.76 -1.82
CA HIS A 33 8.89 7.86 -2.91
C HIS A 33 9.39 8.78 -4.04
N MET A 34 10.00 9.93 -3.72
CA MET A 34 10.61 10.80 -4.73
C MET A 34 11.71 10.09 -5.53
N ALA A 35 12.51 9.22 -4.91
CA ALA A 35 13.51 8.44 -5.63
C ALA A 35 12.87 7.46 -6.63
N TYR A 36 11.75 6.82 -6.26
CA TYR A 36 10.99 5.95 -7.18
C TYR A 36 10.41 6.74 -8.36
N VAL A 37 9.88 7.95 -8.13
CA VAL A 37 9.41 8.86 -9.19
C VAL A 37 10.54 9.22 -10.15
N THR A 38 11.68 9.67 -9.61
CA THR A 38 12.84 10.09 -10.40
C THR A 38 13.41 8.95 -11.24
N ASN A 39 13.64 7.80 -10.61
CA ASN A 39 14.17 6.61 -11.29
C ASN A 39 13.15 6.00 -12.25
N GLY A 40 11.86 5.98 -11.87
CA GLY A 40 10.77 5.50 -12.72
C GLY A 40 10.72 6.26 -14.04
N ASN A 41 10.71 7.60 -13.99
CA ASN A 41 10.73 8.45 -15.19
C ASN A 41 11.95 8.18 -16.08
N LYS A 42 13.13 8.05 -15.46
CA LYS A 42 14.36 7.70 -16.18
C LYS A 42 14.19 6.37 -16.91
N PHE A 43 13.80 5.31 -16.21
CA PHE A 43 13.71 3.96 -16.78
C PHE A 43 12.57 3.80 -17.78
N ILE A 44 11.41 4.45 -17.60
CA ILE A 44 10.34 4.52 -18.58
C ILE A 44 10.88 5.05 -19.91
N LYS A 45 11.60 6.17 -19.87
CA LYS A 45 12.18 6.81 -21.04
C LYS A 45 13.26 5.95 -21.71
N GLU A 46 14.21 5.42 -20.93
CA GLU A 46 15.32 4.59 -21.44
C GLU A 46 14.85 3.29 -22.09
N ASN A 47 13.72 2.74 -21.63
CA ASN A 47 13.18 1.48 -22.13
C ASN A 47 11.97 1.65 -23.06
N ASN A 48 11.62 2.88 -23.42
CA ASN A 48 10.54 3.22 -24.37
C ASN A 48 9.16 2.66 -23.98
N PHE A 49 8.81 2.66 -22.68
CA PHE A 49 7.47 2.34 -22.23
C PHE A 49 6.51 3.47 -22.62
N ASN A 50 5.45 3.14 -23.36
CA ASN A 50 4.48 4.11 -23.90
C ASN A 50 3.03 3.74 -23.57
N GLU A 51 2.82 3.00 -22.51
CA GLU A 51 1.50 2.63 -22.00
C GLU A 51 0.70 3.88 -21.58
N ASP A 52 -0.64 3.74 -21.56
CA ASP A 52 -1.56 4.83 -21.25
C ASP A 52 -1.84 4.99 -19.74
N SER A 53 -1.47 3.99 -18.93
CA SER A 53 -1.64 4.01 -17.46
C SER A 53 -0.40 3.50 -16.72
N ILE A 54 -0.23 3.92 -15.47
CA ILE A 54 0.83 3.44 -14.58
C ILE A 54 0.65 1.93 -14.33
N GLU A 55 -0.60 1.50 -14.15
CA GLU A 55 -0.97 0.11 -13.94
C GLU A 55 -0.55 -0.79 -15.11
N ASP A 56 -0.70 -0.30 -16.35
CA ASP A 56 -0.27 -1.05 -17.53
C ASP A 56 1.26 -1.13 -17.61
N ILE A 57 1.99 -0.07 -17.26
CA ILE A 57 3.46 -0.13 -17.16
C ILE A 57 3.86 -1.20 -16.13
N VAL A 58 3.22 -1.21 -14.95
CA VAL A 58 3.51 -2.20 -13.89
C VAL A 58 3.26 -3.61 -14.39
N LYS A 59 2.09 -3.90 -14.98
CA LYS A 59 1.75 -5.22 -15.51
C LYS A 59 2.68 -5.65 -16.64
N ASN A 60 3.00 -4.76 -17.58
CA ASN A 60 3.81 -5.07 -18.73
C ASN A 60 5.30 -5.21 -18.44
N SER A 61 5.80 -4.54 -17.38
CA SER A 61 7.19 -4.65 -16.93
C SER A 61 7.45 -5.82 -15.97
N PHE A 62 6.40 -6.37 -15.35
CA PHE A 62 6.52 -7.48 -14.40
C PHE A 62 7.22 -8.68 -15.02
N ASN A 63 8.26 -9.20 -14.37
CA ASN A 63 9.13 -10.30 -14.83
C ASN A 63 9.84 -10.06 -16.17
N LYS A 64 9.77 -8.85 -16.74
CA LYS A 64 10.39 -8.51 -18.04
C LYS A 64 11.43 -7.40 -17.92
N ASN A 65 11.17 -6.39 -17.07
CA ASN A 65 12.06 -5.23 -16.91
C ASN A 65 12.09 -4.80 -15.44
N ALA A 66 13.00 -5.38 -14.66
CA ALA A 66 13.09 -5.13 -13.23
C ALA A 66 13.34 -3.64 -12.87
N PRO A 67 14.22 -2.86 -13.56
CA PRO A 67 14.39 -1.45 -13.27
C PRO A 67 13.10 -0.63 -13.42
N VAL A 68 12.32 -0.82 -14.48
CA VAL A 68 11.03 -0.17 -14.68
C VAL A 68 10.05 -0.66 -13.63
N PHE A 69 9.87 -1.97 -13.51
CA PHE A 69 8.93 -2.57 -12.58
C PHE A 69 9.13 -2.08 -11.14
N ASN A 70 10.35 -2.21 -10.62
CA ASN A 70 10.63 -1.89 -9.22
C ASN A 70 10.31 -0.42 -8.89
N ASN A 71 10.58 0.52 -9.77
CA ASN A 71 10.35 1.93 -9.48
C ASN A 71 8.91 2.36 -9.75
N VAL A 72 8.31 1.91 -10.86
CA VAL A 72 6.93 2.30 -11.20
C VAL A 72 5.92 1.60 -10.28
N SER A 73 6.14 0.33 -9.94
CA SER A 73 5.27 -0.37 -9.01
C SER A 73 5.38 0.20 -7.59
N GLN A 74 6.59 0.55 -7.13
CA GLN A 74 6.73 1.24 -5.85
C GLN A 74 6.06 2.62 -5.86
N HIS A 75 6.13 3.37 -6.95
CA HIS A 75 5.38 4.61 -7.06
C HIS A 75 3.87 4.37 -6.93
N LEU A 76 3.32 3.39 -7.66
CA LEU A 76 1.90 3.02 -7.56
C LEU A 76 1.50 2.59 -6.13
N ASN A 77 2.32 1.73 -5.50
CA ASN A 77 2.10 1.26 -4.14
C ASN A 77 2.05 2.43 -3.14
N HIS A 78 2.96 3.41 -3.28
CA HIS A 78 3.04 4.55 -2.36
C HIS A 78 1.92 5.56 -2.58
N MET A 79 1.49 5.81 -3.84
CA MET A 79 0.29 6.63 -4.09
C MET A 79 -0.92 6.08 -3.35
N HIS A 80 -1.16 4.78 -3.48
CA HIS A 80 -2.24 4.10 -2.76
C HIS A 80 -2.05 4.19 -1.24
N PHE A 81 -0.84 3.95 -0.74
CA PHE A 81 -0.53 3.95 0.70
C PHE A 81 -0.83 5.29 1.37
N TRP A 82 -0.52 6.42 0.73
CA TRP A 82 -0.82 7.74 1.30
C TRP A 82 -2.32 8.00 1.40
N GLU A 83 -3.10 7.62 0.39
CA GLU A 83 -4.53 7.86 0.36
C GLU A 83 -5.34 7.02 1.35
N ILE A 84 -4.87 5.78 1.61
CA ILE A 84 -5.58 4.87 2.52
C ILE A 84 -5.25 5.10 3.99
N MET A 85 -4.47 6.11 4.33
CA MET A 85 -4.14 6.46 5.71
C MET A 85 -4.80 7.76 6.16
N LYS A 86 -5.19 7.81 7.41
CA LYS A 86 -5.52 8.99 8.21
C LYS A 86 -5.38 8.66 9.69
N ASN A 87 -5.25 9.67 10.56
CA ASN A 87 -5.35 9.45 12.00
C ASN A 87 -6.80 9.10 12.35
N ASN A 88 -7.05 7.84 12.64
CA ASN A 88 -8.39 7.26 12.78
C ASN A 88 -8.43 6.17 13.86
N PRO A 89 -8.11 6.51 15.12
CA PRO A 89 -8.06 5.52 16.20
C PRO A 89 -9.39 4.79 16.35
N ASN A 90 -9.36 3.45 16.25
CA ASN A 90 -10.56 2.60 16.27
C ASN A 90 -11.59 3.01 15.21
N GLY A 91 -11.11 3.41 14.03
CA GLY A 91 -11.94 3.89 12.93
C GLY A 91 -13.03 2.91 12.55
N LYS A 92 -14.26 3.45 12.40
CA LYS A 92 -15.42 2.64 12.02
C LYS A 92 -15.32 2.25 10.55
N ILE A 93 -15.53 0.96 10.28
CA ILE A 93 -15.64 0.43 8.91
C ILE A 93 -17.06 0.71 8.39
N PRO A 94 -17.21 1.27 7.17
CA PRO A 94 -18.53 1.42 6.54
C PRO A 94 -19.25 0.07 6.40
N SER A 95 -20.57 0.08 6.62
CA SER A 95 -21.35 -1.14 6.83
C SER A 95 -21.31 -2.14 5.68
N GLU A 96 -21.22 -1.69 4.44
CA GLU A 96 -21.14 -2.58 3.27
C GLU A 96 -19.80 -3.36 3.29
N LEU A 97 -18.68 -2.67 3.50
CA LEU A 97 -17.37 -3.30 3.62
C LEU A 97 -17.29 -4.17 4.89
N GLU A 98 -17.83 -3.71 6.02
CA GLU A 98 -17.87 -4.48 7.27
C GLU A 98 -18.64 -5.79 7.11
N HIS A 99 -19.77 -5.75 6.40
CA HIS A 99 -20.55 -6.95 6.08
C HIS A 99 -19.72 -7.95 5.26
N LYS A 100 -19.08 -7.47 4.20
CA LYS A 100 -18.23 -8.31 3.34
C LYS A 100 -17.01 -8.87 4.09
N ILE A 101 -16.38 -8.08 4.93
CA ILE A 101 -15.29 -8.55 5.80
C ILE A 101 -15.80 -9.67 6.74
N THR A 102 -16.98 -9.48 7.33
CA THR A 102 -17.55 -10.49 8.23
C THR A 102 -17.91 -11.78 7.48
N GLU A 103 -18.43 -11.67 6.26
CA GLU A 103 -18.72 -12.82 5.39
C GLU A 103 -17.45 -13.63 5.09
N ASP A 104 -16.36 -12.95 4.68
CA ASP A 104 -15.16 -13.63 4.17
C ASP A 104 -14.18 -14.04 5.27
N PHE A 105 -14.14 -13.33 6.42
CA PHE A 105 -13.18 -13.56 7.52
C PHE A 105 -13.84 -13.98 8.84
N GLY A 106 -15.17 -14.03 8.92
CA GLY A 106 -15.92 -14.34 10.13
C GLY A 106 -16.09 -13.17 11.09
N SER A 107 -15.19 -12.20 11.08
CA SER A 107 -15.26 -10.95 11.86
C SER A 107 -14.24 -9.92 11.39
N VAL A 108 -14.45 -8.65 11.77
CA VAL A 108 -13.47 -7.58 11.57
C VAL A 108 -12.14 -7.89 12.25
N GLU A 109 -12.19 -8.42 13.49
CA GLU A 109 -10.98 -8.79 14.22
C GLU A 109 -10.24 -9.93 13.54
N GLY A 110 -10.96 -10.93 13.00
CA GLY A 110 -10.39 -12.01 12.22
C GLY A 110 -9.62 -11.51 10.99
N MET A 111 -10.18 -10.54 10.27
CA MET A 111 -9.49 -9.88 9.15
C MET A 111 -8.24 -9.13 9.62
N LYS A 112 -8.33 -8.31 10.68
CA LYS A 112 -7.21 -7.55 11.22
C LYS A 112 -6.05 -8.48 11.64
N GLU A 113 -6.34 -9.56 12.37
CA GLU A 113 -5.32 -10.54 12.77
C GLU A 113 -4.71 -11.25 11.56
N ALA A 114 -5.50 -11.61 10.55
CA ALA A 114 -4.99 -12.18 9.31
C ALA A 114 -4.05 -11.22 8.58
N PHE A 115 -4.41 -9.92 8.51
CA PHE A 115 -3.59 -8.86 7.92
C PHE A 115 -2.25 -8.70 8.66
N ILE A 116 -2.29 -8.57 9.99
CA ILE A 116 -1.09 -8.44 10.84
C ILE A 116 -0.18 -9.65 10.67
N ASN A 117 -0.73 -10.86 10.73
CA ASN A 117 0.04 -12.09 10.58
C ASN A 117 0.69 -12.22 9.20
N ALA A 118 0.00 -11.80 8.13
CA ALA A 118 0.57 -11.77 6.79
C ALA A 118 1.75 -10.79 6.70
N GLY A 119 1.61 -9.58 7.25
CA GLY A 119 2.67 -8.57 7.29
C GLY A 119 3.89 -9.01 8.12
N ILE A 120 3.67 -9.66 9.27
CA ILE A 120 4.75 -10.27 10.08
C ILE A 120 5.44 -11.36 9.27
N GLY A 121 4.67 -12.21 8.61
CA GLY A 121 5.16 -13.33 7.81
C GLY A 121 5.80 -12.95 6.47
N GLN A 122 5.76 -11.66 6.07
CA GLN A 122 6.50 -11.21 4.89
C GLN A 122 7.99 -11.17 5.21
N PHE A 123 8.74 -12.13 4.66
CA PHE A 123 10.18 -12.20 4.87
C PHE A 123 10.91 -11.08 4.11
N GLY A 124 11.69 -10.28 4.84
CA GLY A 124 12.40 -9.12 4.27
C GLY A 124 11.46 -7.97 3.91
N SER A 125 11.79 -7.28 2.82
CA SER A 125 11.05 -6.15 2.28
C SER A 125 9.83 -6.61 1.49
N GLY A 126 8.76 -5.86 1.56
CA GLY A 126 7.53 -6.14 0.81
C GLY A 126 6.32 -5.41 1.35
N TRP A 127 5.16 -5.92 1.03
CA TRP A 127 3.86 -5.33 1.33
C TRP A 127 2.89 -6.37 1.86
N CYS A 128 1.94 -5.93 2.66
CA CYS A 128 0.77 -6.71 3.08
C CYS A 128 -0.49 -6.05 2.55
N TRP A 129 -1.45 -6.85 2.06
CA TRP A 129 -2.61 -6.35 1.35
C TRP A 129 -3.91 -7.00 1.80
N LEU A 130 -4.99 -6.20 1.84
CA LEU A 130 -6.36 -6.67 1.67
C LEU A 130 -6.72 -6.45 0.20
N VAL A 131 -7.11 -7.50 -0.48
CA VAL A 131 -7.44 -7.46 -1.91
C VAL A 131 -8.86 -7.97 -2.17
N LEU A 132 -9.45 -7.51 -3.27
CA LEU A 132 -10.64 -8.12 -3.86
C LEU A 132 -10.20 -9.05 -5.00
N ASN A 133 -10.54 -10.32 -4.89
CA ASN A 133 -10.24 -11.36 -5.88
C ASN A 133 -11.53 -12.07 -6.27
N ASN A 134 -12.05 -11.82 -7.50
CA ASN A 134 -13.27 -12.42 -8.00
C ASN A 134 -14.47 -12.33 -7.01
N GLY A 135 -14.68 -11.14 -6.44
CA GLY A 135 -15.76 -10.87 -5.49
C GLY A 135 -15.53 -11.36 -4.06
N LYS A 136 -14.35 -11.90 -3.75
CA LYS A 136 -13.96 -12.32 -2.41
C LYS A 136 -12.84 -11.43 -1.86
N LEU A 137 -12.94 -11.07 -0.58
CA LEU A 137 -11.85 -10.39 0.13
C LEU A 137 -10.83 -11.41 0.61
N GLU A 138 -9.56 -11.14 0.33
CA GLU A 138 -8.44 -12.00 0.72
C GLU A 138 -7.28 -11.18 1.30
N ILE A 139 -6.53 -11.76 2.23
CA ILE A 139 -5.27 -11.20 2.69
C ILE A 139 -4.13 -11.87 1.92
N THR A 140 -3.27 -11.04 1.34
CA THR A 140 -2.07 -11.50 0.64
C THR A 140 -0.85 -10.68 1.05
N LYS A 141 0.32 -11.15 0.69
CA LYS A 141 1.60 -10.44 0.86
C LYS A 141 2.45 -10.61 -0.38
N THR A 142 3.21 -9.58 -0.70
CA THR A 142 4.05 -9.55 -1.88
C THR A 142 5.47 -9.10 -1.54
N PRO A 143 6.50 -9.67 -2.19
CA PRO A 143 7.88 -9.27 -1.94
C PRO A 143 8.23 -7.97 -2.67
N ASN A 144 9.15 -7.22 -2.10
CA ASN A 144 9.79 -6.04 -2.70
C ASN A 144 8.76 -5.01 -3.22
N ALA A 145 8.74 -4.77 -4.53
CA ALA A 145 7.89 -3.80 -5.20
C ALA A 145 6.57 -4.39 -5.73
N GLU A 146 6.34 -5.69 -5.57
CA GLU A 146 5.24 -6.39 -6.22
C GLU A 146 3.88 -5.89 -5.71
N ASN A 147 3.00 -5.56 -6.66
CA ASN A 147 1.63 -5.12 -6.43
C ASN A 147 0.65 -6.23 -6.84
N PRO A 148 -0.44 -6.48 -6.10
CA PRO A 148 -1.43 -7.51 -6.42
C PRO A 148 -2.04 -7.44 -7.81
N ILE A 149 -2.02 -6.27 -8.49
CA ILE A 149 -2.57 -6.11 -9.84
C ILE A 149 -1.88 -7.00 -10.88
N VAL A 150 -0.61 -7.39 -10.66
CA VAL A 150 0.12 -8.29 -11.57
C VAL A 150 -0.40 -9.73 -11.51
N HIS A 151 -1.19 -10.05 -10.47
CA HIS A 151 -1.89 -11.32 -10.29
C HIS A 151 -3.38 -11.23 -10.58
N GLY A 152 -3.85 -10.08 -11.08
CA GLY A 152 -5.27 -9.86 -11.39
C GLY A 152 -6.14 -9.55 -10.16
N HIS A 153 -5.54 -9.24 -9.01
CA HIS A 153 -6.27 -8.85 -7.80
C HIS A 153 -6.39 -7.33 -7.72
N THR A 154 -7.46 -6.82 -7.15
CA THR A 154 -7.64 -5.39 -6.86
C THR A 154 -7.17 -5.08 -5.43
N PRO A 155 -6.09 -4.29 -5.23
CA PRO A 155 -5.66 -3.87 -3.90
C PRO A 155 -6.66 -2.85 -3.32
N LEU A 156 -7.15 -3.10 -2.10
CA LEU A 156 -8.05 -2.23 -1.37
C LEU A 156 -7.35 -1.52 -0.21
N LEU A 157 -6.48 -2.25 0.49
CA LEU A 157 -5.66 -1.76 1.59
C LEU A 157 -4.26 -2.33 1.43
N GLY A 158 -3.24 -1.49 1.48
CA GLY A 158 -1.84 -1.89 1.44
C GLY A 158 -1.05 -1.35 2.63
N CYS A 159 -0.17 -2.15 3.21
CA CYS A 159 0.76 -1.70 4.24
C CYS A 159 2.19 -2.03 3.81
N ASP A 160 3.03 -1.00 3.76
CA ASP A 160 4.45 -1.14 3.49
C ASP A 160 5.16 -1.78 4.68
N VAL A 161 5.81 -2.94 4.50
CA VAL A 161 6.59 -3.61 5.52
C VAL A 161 8.09 -3.63 5.21
N TRP A 162 8.54 -2.78 4.30
CA TRP A 162 9.95 -2.40 4.20
C TRP A 162 10.40 -1.74 5.51
N GLU A 163 11.61 -1.98 5.96
CA GLU A 163 12.10 -1.40 7.23
C GLU A 163 12.08 0.13 7.24
N HIS A 164 12.29 0.79 6.09
CA HIS A 164 12.23 2.25 6.00
C HIS A 164 10.87 2.83 6.37
N SER A 165 9.80 2.06 6.28
CA SER A 165 8.44 2.53 6.60
C SER A 165 8.15 2.60 8.10
N TYR A 166 8.90 1.85 8.94
CA TYR A 166 8.60 1.76 10.37
C TYR A 166 9.82 1.81 11.30
N TYR A 167 11.06 1.66 10.79
CA TYR A 167 12.21 1.48 11.67
C TYR A 167 12.54 2.70 12.52
N VAL A 168 12.26 3.91 12.06
CA VAL A 168 12.43 5.16 12.83
C VAL A 168 11.61 5.13 14.11
N ASP A 169 10.32 4.76 14.01
CA ASP A 169 9.38 4.81 15.14
C ASP A 169 9.35 3.51 15.96
N TYR A 170 9.49 2.37 15.30
CA TYR A 170 9.26 1.06 15.91
C TYR A 170 10.51 0.19 15.99
N ARG A 171 11.62 0.56 15.35
CA ARG A 171 12.83 -0.27 15.25
C ARG A 171 12.48 -1.64 14.66
N ASN A 172 12.90 -2.73 15.30
CA ASN A 172 12.64 -4.11 14.86
C ASN A 172 11.23 -4.63 15.25
N ARG A 173 10.36 -3.76 15.76
CA ARG A 173 9.01 -4.14 16.24
C ARG A 173 7.95 -4.04 15.13
N ARG A 174 8.16 -4.73 14.01
CA ARG A 174 7.17 -4.78 12.91
C ARG A 174 5.76 -5.18 13.38
N PRO A 175 5.57 -6.13 14.32
CA PRO A 175 4.23 -6.44 14.83
C PRO A 175 3.51 -5.24 15.46
N ASP A 176 4.22 -4.40 16.22
CA ASP A 176 3.64 -3.21 16.86
C ASP A 176 3.25 -2.16 15.81
N TYR A 177 4.09 -1.97 14.79
CA TYR A 177 3.78 -1.09 13.65
C TYR A 177 2.53 -1.53 12.90
N LEU A 178 2.42 -2.82 12.56
CA LEU A 178 1.26 -3.36 11.85
C LEU A 178 -0.02 -3.22 12.67
N ARG A 179 0.04 -3.45 13.98
CA ARG A 179 -1.10 -3.24 14.87
C ARG A 179 -1.47 -1.77 14.96
N ALA A 180 -0.49 -0.88 15.16
CA ALA A 180 -0.73 0.55 15.17
C ALA A 180 -1.36 1.03 13.86
N PHE A 181 -0.88 0.55 12.72
CA PHE A 181 -1.40 0.87 11.40
C PHE A 181 -2.86 0.45 11.27
N VAL A 182 -3.18 -0.83 11.48
CA VAL A 182 -4.52 -1.35 11.20
C VAL A 182 -5.58 -0.84 12.18
N ASP A 183 -5.18 -0.54 13.42
CA ASP A 183 -6.11 -0.06 14.46
C ASP A 183 -6.31 1.45 14.44
N ASN A 184 -5.33 2.22 13.93
CA ASN A 184 -5.35 3.67 14.12
C ASN A 184 -5.12 4.51 12.87
N LEU A 185 -4.60 3.95 11.79
CA LEU A 185 -4.19 4.74 10.62
C LEU A 185 -5.01 4.46 9.37
N VAL A 186 -5.79 3.39 9.32
CA VAL A 186 -6.56 3.05 8.11
C VAL A 186 -7.72 4.03 7.89
N ASN A 187 -7.76 4.62 6.72
CA ASN A 187 -8.90 5.39 6.20
C ASN A 187 -9.94 4.44 5.62
N TRP A 188 -10.79 3.87 6.50
CA TRP A 188 -11.78 2.87 6.12
C TRP A 188 -12.82 3.38 5.13
N GLU A 189 -13.10 4.69 5.10
CA GLU A 189 -13.96 5.29 4.09
C GLU A 189 -13.34 5.16 2.70
N LYS A 190 -12.05 5.47 2.58
CA LYS A 190 -11.33 5.33 1.30
C LYS A 190 -11.23 3.87 0.86
N VAL A 191 -10.94 2.95 1.78
CA VAL A 191 -10.94 1.51 1.50
C VAL A 191 -12.32 1.02 1.01
N SER A 192 -13.41 1.54 1.63
CA SER A 192 -14.78 1.22 1.21
C SER A 192 -15.14 1.79 -0.15
N GLU A 193 -14.66 3.01 -0.47
CA GLU A 193 -14.84 3.59 -1.82
C GLU A 193 -14.17 2.73 -2.90
N GLU A 194 -12.94 2.29 -2.65
CA GLU A 194 -12.22 1.41 -3.59
C GLU A 194 -12.91 0.04 -3.72
N PHE A 195 -13.43 -0.50 -2.63
CA PHE A 195 -14.24 -1.72 -2.66
C PHE A 195 -15.49 -1.55 -3.53
N SER A 196 -16.29 -0.50 -3.29
CA SER A 196 -17.56 -0.29 -4.02
C SER A 196 -17.37 0.00 -5.51
N LYS A 197 -16.24 0.59 -5.92
CA LYS A 197 -15.91 0.80 -7.34
C LYS A 197 -15.58 -0.49 -8.10
N ASN A 198 -15.24 -1.56 -7.40
CA ASN A 198 -14.74 -2.79 -7.99
C ASN A 198 -15.66 -4.00 -7.76
N LEU A 199 -16.90 -3.75 -7.26
CA LEU A 199 -17.98 -4.72 -7.23
C LEU A 199 -18.63 -4.84 -8.61
#